data_d7d0f15d0cbad8c05747fb5fd4c2cee8
#
_entry.id   d7d0f15d0cbad8c05747fb5fd4c2cee8
#
_cell.length_a   1.000
_cell.length_b   1.000
_cell.length_c   1.000
_cell.angle_alpha   90.00
_cell.angle_beta   90.00
_cell.angle_gamma   90.00
#
_symmetry.space_group_name_H-M   'P 1'
#
loop_
_entity.id
_entity.type
_entity.pdbx_description
1 polymer ?
#
loop_
_entity_poly.entity_id
_entity_poly.type
_entity_poly.pdbx_seq_one_letter_code
_entity_poly.pdbx_strand_id
1 'polypeptide(L)'
;LFAYWFRVGETGYIWYIGLFLYYLVSYFIVIFFNTGLIACAHIRLKGGDPTFSDGIAAASKNIGKIFAWALISATVGLLLRVISERSGTLGRFIVSMVGMAWNLLTFFVIPVMIFENQSALESIKKSGSLFRKTWGENVVGQITMGLFFFILGAIGVIIGIILLILIGSIAFLPVLILVVLYLLAIAIVSASIDGIFKTALYIYAKEGKPPSVYSEDTIKNAFRRKT
;
A
#
# COMPACT_ATOMS: atom_id res chain seq x y z
N LEU A 1 -2.22 -6.44 31.00
CA LEU A 1 -0.79 -6.82 30.89
C LEU A 1 -0.05 -5.88 29.90
N PHE A 2 -0.57 -5.64 28.71
CA PHE A 2 0.04 -4.71 27.73
C PHE A 2 0.20 -3.28 28.28
N ALA A 3 -0.81 -2.73 28.96
CA ALA A 3 -0.77 -1.36 29.51
C ALA A 3 0.24 -1.20 30.66
N TYR A 4 0.64 -2.26 31.33
CA TYR A 4 1.63 -2.22 32.42
C TYR A 4 3.07 -2.11 31.89
N TRP A 5 3.36 -2.72 30.75
CA TRP A 5 4.64 -2.61 30.05
C TRP A 5 4.87 -1.21 29.42
N PHE A 6 3.82 -0.42 29.28
CA PHE A 6 3.83 0.91 28.66
C PHE A 6 3.86 2.08 29.67
N ARG A 7 4.03 1.80 30.95
CA ARG A 7 4.30 2.84 31.96
C ARG A 7 5.77 3.23 31.93
N VAL A 8 6.11 4.04 30.94
CA VAL A 8 7.48 4.39 30.61
C VAL A 8 7.86 5.74 31.21
N GLY A 9 8.42 5.70 32.40
CA GLY A 9 9.26 6.78 32.96
C GLY A 9 10.76 6.57 32.72
N GLU A 10 11.24 5.33 32.57
CA GLU A 10 12.70 5.03 32.58
C GLU A 10 13.23 4.20 31.41
N THR A 11 12.39 3.77 30.45
CA THR A 11 12.78 2.88 29.34
C THR A 11 12.52 3.47 27.94
N GLY A 12 12.68 4.79 27.77
CA GLY A 12 12.33 5.49 26.54
C GLY A 12 12.93 4.90 25.25
N TYR A 13 14.18 4.43 25.28
CA TYR A 13 14.82 3.84 24.09
C TYR A 13 14.41 2.40 23.82
N ILE A 14 14.09 1.60 24.83
CA ILE A 14 13.58 0.22 24.66
C ILE A 14 12.23 0.27 23.92
N TRP A 15 11.40 1.25 24.23
CA TRP A 15 10.15 1.49 23.52
C TRP A 15 10.38 1.78 22.03
N TYR A 16 11.32 2.67 21.69
CA TYR A 16 11.62 2.98 20.29
C TYR A 16 12.23 1.81 19.54
N ILE A 17 13.05 0.99 20.20
CA ILE A 17 13.57 -0.27 19.62
C ILE A 17 12.41 -1.24 19.33
N GLY A 18 11.52 -1.46 20.29
CA GLY A 18 10.34 -2.30 20.10
C GLY A 18 9.43 -1.82 18.98
N LEU A 19 9.21 -0.50 18.91
CA LEU A 19 8.42 0.12 17.86
C LEU A 19 9.10 0.00 16.48
N PHE A 20 10.42 0.15 16.42
CA PHE A 20 11.18 -0.05 15.20
C PHE A 20 11.09 -1.50 14.70
N LEU A 21 11.27 -2.48 15.58
CA LEU A 21 11.15 -3.89 15.25
C LEU A 21 9.73 -4.23 14.77
N TYR A 22 8.72 -3.68 15.43
CA TYR A 22 7.33 -3.82 15.00
C TYR A 22 7.13 -3.27 13.57
N TYR A 23 7.63 -2.07 13.26
CA TYR A 23 7.56 -1.51 11.91
C TYR A 23 8.35 -2.35 10.91
N LEU A 24 9.56 -2.78 11.26
CA LEU A 24 10.40 -3.58 10.38
C LEU A 24 9.71 -4.89 9.98
N VAL A 25 9.17 -5.63 10.96
CA VAL A 25 8.45 -6.88 10.70
C VAL A 25 7.18 -6.63 9.90
N SER A 26 6.40 -5.61 10.27
CA SER A 26 5.16 -5.27 9.57
C SER A 26 5.43 -4.86 8.12
N TYR A 27 6.39 -3.99 7.87
CA TYR A 27 6.77 -3.59 6.51
C TYR A 27 7.33 -4.76 5.72
N PHE A 28 8.17 -5.60 6.35
CA PHE A 28 8.72 -6.77 5.65
C PHE A 28 7.61 -7.70 5.15
N ILE A 29 6.64 -8.03 6.01
CA ILE A 29 5.50 -8.88 5.63
C ILE A 29 4.69 -8.24 4.49
N VAL A 30 4.33 -6.97 4.64
CA VAL A 30 3.53 -6.24 3.64
C VAL A 30 4.28 -6.16 2.30
N ILE A 31 5.57 -5.80 2.32
CA ILE A 31 6.38 -5.69 1.11
C ILE A 31 6.58 -7.04 0.46
N PHE A 32 6.76 -8.12 1.24
CA PHE A 32 6.92 -9.47 0.72
C PHE A 32 5.68 -9.90 -0.10
N PHE A 33 4.49 -9.79 0.48
CA PHE A 33 3.27 -10.16 -0.22
C PHE A 33 2.93 -9.22 -1.38
N ASN A 34 3.17 -7.91 -1.23
CA ASN A 34 3.02 -6.96 -2.34
C ASN A 34 3.98 -7.26 -3.49
N THR A 35 5.20 -7.71 -3.21
CA THR A 35 6.16 -8.13 -4.24
C THR A 35 5.61 -9.32 -5.02
N GLY A 36 5.07 -10.34 -4.33
CA GLY A 36 4.43 -11.48 -4.97
C GLY A 36 3.23 -11.08 -5.83
N LEU A 37 2.37 -10.22 -5.30
CA LEU A 37 1.20 -9.69 -6.02
C LEU A 37 1.61 -8.94 -7.30
N ILE A 38 2.58 -8.04 -7.22
CA ILE A 38 3.09 -7.24 -8.34
C ILE A 38 3.73 -8.16 -9.40
N ALA A 39 4.44 -9.21 -8.98
CA ALA A 39 5.02 -10.19 -9.90
C ALA A 39 3.91 -10.96 -10.66
N CYS A 40 2.91 -11.46 -9.96
CA CYS A 40 1.74 -12.11 -10.58
C CYS A 40 0.98 -11.15 -11.51
N ALA A 41 0.74 -9.91 -11.07
CA ALA A 41 0.08 -8.89 -11.88
C ALA A 41 0.87 -8.62 -13.19
N HIS A 42 2.20 -8.56 -13.13
CA HIS A 42 3.04 -8.37 -14.31
C HIS A 42 2.94 -9.53 -15.29
N ILE A 43 2.97 -10.78 -14.80
CA ILE A 43 2.79 -11.98 -15.64
C ILE A 43 1.41 -11.92 -16.33
N ARG A 44 0.35 -11.61 -15.57
CA ARG A 44 -1.02 -11.53 -16.09
C ARG A 44 -1.19 -10.43 -17.12
N LEU A 45 -0.65 -9.25 -16.86
CA LEU A 45 -0.71 -8.10 -17.77
C LEU A 45 0.10 -8.31 -19.06
N LYS A 46 1.01 -9.28 -19.09
CA LYS A 46 1.73 -9.72 -20.30
C LYS A 46 1.12 -10.95 -20.97
N GLY A 47 -0.09 -11.36 -20.55
CA GLY A 47 -0.85 -12.46 -21.17
C GLY A 47 -0.54 -13.85 -20.61
N GLY A 48 0.25 -13.95 -19.54
CA GLY A 48 0.52 -15.21 -18.86
C GLY A 48 -0.56 -15.58 -17.83
N ASP A 49 -0.42 -16.75 -17.22
CA ASP A 49 -1.33 -17.26 -16.18
C ASP A 49 -0.57 -17.56 -14.88
N PRO A 50 -0.41 -16.55 -13.99
CA PRO A 50 0.37 -16.69 -12.78
C PRO A 50 -0.35 -17.54 -11.74
N THR A 51 0.43 -18.32 -11.00
CA THR A 51 -0.03 -19.06 -9.81
C THR A 51 0.40 -18.34 -8.54
N PHE A 52 -0.21 -18.70 -7.41
CA PHE A 52 0.23 -18.21 -6.09
C PHE A 52 1.70 -18.56 -5.82
N SER A 53 2.17 -19.74 -6.26
CA SER A 53 3.54 -20.18 -6.12
C SER A 53 4.52 -19.26 -6.87
N ASP A 54 4.15 -18.75 -8.06
CA ASP A 54 4.99 -17.82 -8.83
C ASP A 54 5.20 -16.52 -8.06
N GLY A 55 4.15 -16.03 -7.40
CA GLY A 55 4.23 -14.85 -6.55
C GLY A 55 5.18 -15.04 -5.37
N ILE A 56 5.03 -16.15 -4.64
CA ILE A 56 5.90 -16.48 -3.49
C ILE A 56 7.33 -16.69 -3.95
N ALA A 57 7.56 -17.38 -5.07
CA ALA A 57 8.90 -17.60 -5.63
C ALA A 57 9.57 -16.27 -6.01
N ALA A 58 8.84 -15.34 -6.65
CA ALA A 58 9.34 -14.03 -7.00
C ALA A 58 9.72 -13.19 -5.76
N ALA A 59 8.89 -13.20 -4.71
CA ALA A 59 9.17 -12.52 -3.46
C ALA A 59 10.39 -13.15 -2.76
N SER A 60 10.44 -14.48 -2.65
CA SER A 60 11.55 -15.21 -2.01
C SER A 60 12.89 -14.98 -2.71
N LYS A 61 12.89 -14.95 -4.05
CA LYS A 61 14.08 -14.62 -4.84
C LYS A 61 14.63 -13.22 -4.54
N ASN A 62 13.79 -12.29 -4.14
CA ASN A 62 14.15 -10.90 -3.85
C ASN A 62 14.19 -10.58 -2.34
N ILE A 63 14.23 -11.60 -1.47
CA ILE A 63 14.07 -11.43 -0.02
C ILE A 63 15.07 -10.44 0.60
N GLY A 64 16.33 -10.46 0.16
CA GLY A 64 17.36 -9.51 0.63
C GLY A 64 17.04 -8.05 0.26
N LYS A 65 16.51 -7.81 -0.94
CA LYS A 65 16.08 -6.48 -1.38
C LYS A 65 14.82 -6.02 -0.64
N ILE A 66 13.88 -6.95 -0.43
CA ILE A 66 12.67 -6.72 0.36
C ILE A 66 13.03 -6.33 1.78
N PHE A 67 13.98 -7.04 2.41
CA PHE A 67 14.47 -6.71 3.75
C PHE A 67 15.14 -5.33 3.79
N ALA A 68 16.01 -5.02 2.83
CA ALA A 68 16.64 -3.70 2.73
C ALA A 68 15.60 -2.58 2.56
N TRP A 69 14.58 -2.81 1.74
CA TRP A 69 13.49 -1.86 1.54
C TRP A 69 12.61 -1.71 2.80
N ALA A 70 12.32 -2.82 3.50
CA ALA A 70 11.60 -2.80 4.77
C ALA A 70 12.37 -2.02 5.85
N LEU A 71 13.69 -2.18 5.90
CA LEU A 71 14.56 -1.46 6.83
C LEU A 71 14.52 0.06 6.58
N ILE A 72 14.63 0.49 5.33
CA ILE A 72 14.51 1.91 4.95
C ILE A 72 13.12 2.44 5.32
N SER A 73 12.06 1.72 4.97
CA SER A 73 10.67 2.12 5.25
C SER A 73 10.38 2.21 6.75
N ALA A 74 10.88 1.26 7.55
CA ALA A 74 10.74 1.27 9.00
C ALA A 74 11.48 2.47 9.62
N THR A 75 12.69 2.76 9.14
CA THR A 75 13.48 3.90 9.60
C THR A 75 12.77 5.22 9.31
N VAL A 76 12.32 5.43 8.06
CA VAL A 76 11.58 6.65 7.68
C VAL A 76 10.27 6.75 8.44
N GLY A 77 9.52 5.66 8.56
CA GLY A 77 8.26 5.63 9.31
C GLY A 77 8.44 6.00 10.79
N LEU A 78 9.47 5.44 11.44
CA LEU A 78 9.79 5.78 12.83
C LEU A 78 10.21 7.24 12.99
N LEU A 79 11.07 7.75 12.09
CA LEU A 79 11.50 9.15 12.12
C LEU A 79 10.33 10.11 11.98
N LEU A 80 9.45 9.88 10.99
CA LEU A 80 8.26 10.70 10.79
C LEU A 80 7.34 10.67 12.00
N ARG A 81 7.18 9.51 12.64
CA ARG A 81 6.38 9.37 13.86
C ARG A 81 6.98 10.14 15.02
N VAL A 82 8.27 9.97 15.32
CA VAL A 82 8.94 10.65 16.43
C VAL A 82 8.89 12.18 16.26
N ILE A 83 9.10 12.67 15.04
CA ILE A 83 9.00 14.10 14.75
C ILE A 83 7.54 14.57 14.93
N SER A 84 6.55 13.80 14.46
CA SER A 84 5.13 14.14 14.59
C SER A 84 4.69 14.21 16.05
N GLU A 85 5.13 13.26 16.90
CA GLU A 85 4.78 13.19 18.31
C GLU A 85 5.33 14.38 19.10
N ARG A 86 6.50 14.90 18.70
CA ARG A 86 7.16 16.06 19.34
C ARG A 86 6.76 17.41 18.75
N SER A 87 5.97 17.41 17.69
CA SER A 87 5.58 18.62 16.97
C SER A 87 4.20 19.12 17.38
N GLY A 88 4.00 20.43 17.43
CA GLY A 88 2.68 21.05 17.53
C GLY A 88 1.83 20.79 16.26
N THR A 89 0.63 21.34 16.22
CA THR A 89 -0.34 21.12 15.13
C THR A 89 0.23 21.43 13.73
N LEU A 90 0.94 22.55 13.59
CA LEU A 90 1.58 22.94 12.33
C LEU A 90 2.69 21.96 11.93
N GLY A 91 3.51 21.54 12.89
CA GLY A 91 4.57 20.56 12.63
C GLY A 91 4.03 19.19 12.20
N ARG A 92 2.93 18.72 12.79
CA ARG A 92 2.23 17.48 12.35
C ARG A 92 1.73 17.60 10.92
N PHE A 93 1.21 18.75 10.52
CA PHE A 93 0.80 19.01 9.15
C PHE A 93 1.99 18.90 8.18
N ILE A 94 3.14 19.51 8.51
CA ILE A 94 4.37 19.44 7.70
C ILE A 94 4.85 17.99 7.59
N VAL A 95 4.88 17.24 8.70
CA VAL A 95 5.27 15.82 8.70
C VAL A 95 4.34 14.98 7.83
N SER A 96 3.03 15.26 7.86
CA SER A 96 2.06 14.61 6.99
C SER A 96 2.35 14.86 5.51
N MET A 97 2.69 16.10 5.13
CA MET A 97 3.09 16.43 3.75
C MET A 97 4.37 15.70 3.33
N VAL A 98 5.37 15.61 4.22
CA VAL A 98 6.61 14.86 3.95
C VAL A 98 6.30 13.37 3.78
N GLY A 99 5.43 12.79 4.61
CA GLY A 99 4.97 11.41 4.47
C GLY A 99 4.24 11.15 3.15
N MET A 100 3.40 12.10 2.71
CA MET A 100 2.75 12.04 1.41
C MET A 100 3.78 12.07 0.27
N ALA A 101 4.73 13.00 0.30
CA ALA A 101 5.80 13.08 -0.69
C ALA A 101 6.65 11.80 -0.72
N TRP A 102 6.93 11.21 0.44
CA TRP A 102 7.60 9.91 0.55
C TRP A 102 6.82 8.80 -0.16
N ASN A 103 5.52 8.69 0.07
CA ASN A 103 4.65 7.70 -0.57
C ASN A 103 4.65 7.86 -2.10
N LEU A 104 4.62 9.10 -2.59
CA LEU A 104 4.67 9.38 -4.03
C LEU A 104 6.03 8.99 -4.64
N LEU A 105 7.13 9.37 -3.97
CA LEU A 105 8.49 9.02 -4.42
C LEU A 105 8.72 7.51 -4.45
N THR A 106 8.10 6.77 -3.55
CA THR A 106 8.33 5.33 -3.37
C THR A 106 7.29 4.45 -4.06
N PHE A 107 6.38 5.05 -4.81
CA PHE A 107 5.24 4.37 -5.43
C PHE A 107 5.65 3.18 -6.32
N PHE A 108 6.70 3.33 -7.13
CA PHE A 108 7.19 2.31 -8.04
C PHE A 108 8.44 1.56 -7.52
N VAL A 109 8.81 1.70 -6.24
CA VAL A 109 10.02 1.06 -5.71
C VAL A 109 9.99 -0.45 -5.90
N ILE A 110 8.88 -1.11 -5.57
CA ILE A 110 8.78 -2.57 -5.70
C ILE A 110 8.88 -3.01 -7.17
N PRO A 111 8.09 -2.49 -8.12
CA PRO A 111 8.24 -2.85 -9.54
C PRO A 111 9.67 -2.62 -10.07
N VAL A 112 10.27 -1.47 -9.79
CA VAL A 112 11.65 -1.18 -10.22
C VAL A 112 12.64 -2.17 -9.64
N MET A 113 12.55 -2.43 -8.33
CA MET A 113 13.45 -3.32 -7.60
C MET A 113 13.45 -4.74 -8.16
N ILE A 114 12.26 -5.28 -8.48
CA ILE A 114 12.13 -6.68 -8.91
C ILE A 114 12.32 -6.86 -10.43
N PHE A 115 11.80 -5.94 -11.26
CA PHE A 115 11.84 -6.10 -12.72
C PHE A 115 13.11 -5.54 -13.35
N GLU A 116 13.77 -4.58 -12.70
CA GLU A 116 15.04 -4.02 -13.17
C GLU A 116 16.24 -4.50 -12.36
N ASN A 117 16.01 -5.38 -11.41
CA ASN A 117 17.04 -5.99 -10.55
C ASN A 117 17.89 -4.96 -9.79
N GLN A 118 17.34 -3.80 -9.48
CA GLN A 118 18.05 -2.71 -8.80
C GLN A 118 18.04 -2.87 -7.28
N SER A 119 18.97 -2.17 -6.61
CA SER A 119 18.97 -2.03 -5.15
C SER A 119 17.79 -1.18 -4.68
N ALA A 120 17.44 -1.26 -3.38
CA ALA A 120 16.37 -0.47 -2.81
C ALA A 120 16.57 1.05 -2.99
N LEU A 121 17.81 1.55 -2.79
CA LEU A 121 18.12 2.98 -2.93
C LEU A 121 18.05 3.48 -4.38
N GLU A 122 18.57 2.71 -5.33
CA GLU A 122 18.45 3.03 -6.76
C GLU A 122 17.00 3.02 -7.21
N SER A 123 16.21 2.05 -6.69
CA SER A 123 14.79 1.95 -6.96
C SER A 123 13.99 3.16 -6.49
N ILE A 124 14.36 3.80 -5.36
CA ILE A 124 13.75 5.05 -4.90
C ILE A 124 13.97 6.18 -5.92
N LYS A 125 15.23 6.38 -6.36
CA LYS A 125 15.56 7.43 -7.33
C LYS A 125 14.80 7.24 -8.64
N LYS A 126 14.74 6.01 -9.13
CA LYS A 126 14.06 5.69 -10.38
C LYS A 126 12.55 5.75 -10.26
N SER A 127 12.00 5.30 -9.12
CA SER A 127 10.58 5.44 -8.81
C SER A 127 10.09 6.88 -8.92
N GLY A 128 10.80 7.83 -8.33
CA GLY A 128 10.46 9.26 -8.43
C GLY A 128 10.45 9.78 -9.86
N SER A 129 11.38 9.32 -10.73
CA SER A 129 11.42 9.73 -12.13
C SER A 129 10.26 9.15 -12.95
N LEU A 130 9.88 7.89 -12.69
CA LEU A 130 8.73 7.24 -13.32
C LEU A 130 7.41 7.86 -12.85
N PHE A 131 7.30 8.15 -11.54
CA PHE A 131 6.13 8.81 -10.99
C PHE A 131 5.85 10.16 -11.66
N ARG A 132 6.88 10.96 -11.92
CA ARG A 132 6.72 12.26 -12.64
C ARG A 132 6.14 12.10 -14.04
N LYS A 133 6.37 10.97 -14.72
CA LYS A 133 5.83 10.72 -16.07
C LYS A 133 4.35 10.36 -16.05
N THR A 134 3.88 9.75 -14.97
CA THR A 134 2.51 9.21 -14.82
C THR A 134 1.75 9.84 -13.66
N TRP A 135 2.18 11.04 -13.21
CA TRP A 135 1.63 11.60 -11.98
C TRP A 135 0.13 11.88 -12.08
N GLY A 136 -0.35 12.36 -13.23
CA GLY A 136 -1.76 12.65 -13.44
C GLY A 136 -2.64 11.39 -13.33
N GLU A 137 -2.25 10.34 -14.04
CA GLU A 137 -2.92 9.05 -14.03
C GLU A 137 -2.87 8.39 -12.64
N ASN A 138 -1.73 8.51 -11.95
CA ASN A 138 -1.56 8.02 -10.60
C ASN A 138 -2.52 8.67 -9.61
N VAL A 139 -2.55 10.00 -9.59
CA VAL A 139 -3.35 10.76 -8.61
C VAL A 139 -4.83 10.51 -8.85
N VAL A 140 -5.29 10.61 -10.10
CA VAL A 140 -6.70 10.37 -10.44
C VAL A 140 -7.11 8.93 -10.12
N GLY A 141 -6.29 7.95 -10.53
CA GLY A 141 -6.57 6.54 -10.27
C GLY A 141 -6.65 6.20 -8.78
N GLN A 142 -5.70 6.68 -7.98
CA GLN A 142 -5.71 6.43 -6.53
C GLN A 142 -6.88 7.10 -5.82
N ILE A 143 -7.21 8.35 -6.15
CA ILE A 143 -8.35 9.05 -5.55
C ILE A 143 -9.65 8.32 -5.91
N THR A 144 -9.83 7.92 -7.16
CA THR A 144 -11.05 7.23 -7.61
C THR A 144 -11.20 5.88 -6.92
N MET A 145 -10.14 5.06 -6.89
CA MET A 145 -10.16 3.76 -6.21
C MET A 145 -10.35 3.92 -4.69
N GLY A 146 -9.63 4.86 -4.07
CA GLY A 146 -9.76 5.14 -2.66
C GLY A 146 -11.18 5.55 -2.28
N LEU A 147 -11.80 6.46 -3.04
CA LEU A 147 -13.17 6.90 -2.83
C LEU A 147 -14.17 5.75 -3.01
N PHE A 148 -13.99 4.92 -4.04
CA PHE A 148 -14.86 3.77 -4.31
C PHE A 148 -14.85 2.78 -3.13
N PHE A 149 -13.66 2.36 -2.67
CA PHE A 149 -13.55 1.42 -1.56
C PHE A 149 -13.95 2.04 -0.22
N PHE A 150 -13.74 3.35 -0.03
CA PHE A 150 -14.24 4.07 1.14
C PHE A 150 -15.78 4.04 1.20
N ILE A 151 -16.46 4.30 0.08
CA ILE A 151 -17.93 4.25 0.01
C ILE A 151 -18.43 2.84 0.30
N LEU A 152 -17.80 1.80 -0.32
CA LEU A 152 -18.17 0.41 -0.02
C LEU A 152 -18.00 0.08 1.46
N GLY A 153 -16.89 0.47 2.07
CA GLY A 153 -16.65 0.26 3.49
C GLY A 153 -17.68 0.97 4.37
N ALA A 154 -18.00 2.22 4.04
CA ALA A 154 -19.01 3.01 4.76
C ALA A 154 -20.40 2.36 4.69
N ILE A 155 -20.80 1.84 3.53
CA ILE A 155 -22.07 1.11 3.36
C ILE A 155 -22.14 -0.08 4.32
N GLY A 156 -21.08 -0.90 4.40
CA GLY A 156 -21.07 -2.05 5.31
C GLY A 156 -21.16 -1.68 6.79
N VAL A 157 -20.47 -0.61 7.18
CA VAL A 157 -20.57 -0.09 8.55
C VAL A 157 -21.98 0.43 8.86
N ILE A 158 -22.59 1.18 7.94
CA ILE A 158 -23.97 1.67 8.08
C ILE A 158 -24.96 0.51 8.21
N ILE A 159 -24.85 -0.51 7.37
CA ILE A 159 -25.68 -1.71 7.47
C ILE A 159 -25.49 -2.38 8.82
N GLY A 160 -24.24 -2.52 9.30
CA GLY A 160 -23.95 -3.06 10.63
C GLY A 160 -24.65 -2.28 11.76
N ILE A 161 -24.60 -0.95 11.70
CA ILE A 161 -25.29 -0.08 12.69
C ILE A 161 -26.81 -0.28 12.62
N ILE A 162 -27.40 -0.34 11.43
CA ILE A 162 -28.84 -0.57 11.26
C ILE A 162 -29.24 -1.93 11.86
N LEU A 163 -28.46 -2.99 11.60
CA LEU A 163 -28.71 -4.31 12.17
C LEU A 163 -28.67 -4.30 13.70
N LEU A 164 -27.70 -3.57 14.30
CA LEU A 164 -27.63 -3.41 15.77
C LEU A 164 -28.86 -2.69 16.35
N ILE A 165 -29.38 -1.68 15.65
CA ILE A 165 -30.58 -0.97 16.08
C ILE A 165 -31.81 -1.88 15.99
N LEU A 166 -31.96 -2.69 14.93
CA LEU A 166 -33.12 -3.53 14.70
C LEU A 166 -33.14 -4.79 15.58
N ILE A 167 -31.99 -5.42 15.82
CA ILE A 167 -31.90 -6.72 16.54
C ILE A 167 -31.63 -6.49 18.04
N GLY A 168 -31.03 -5.34 18.40
CA GLY A 168 -30.67 -5.01 19.77
C GLY A 168 -29.28 -5.51 20.18
N SER A 169 -28.92 -5.28 21.44
CA SER A 169 -27.58 -5.49 21.97
C SER A 169 -27.09 -6.94 21.95
N ILE A 170 -28.00 -7.92 21.90
CA ILE A 170 -27.66 -9.35 21.83
C ILE A 170 -26.94 -9.69 20.51
N ALA A 171 -27.17 -8.91 19.45
CA ALA A 171 -26.53 -9.09 18.15
C ALA A 171 -25.18 -8.37 18.03
N PHE A 172 -24.70 -7.69 19.08
CA PHE A 172 -23.49 -6.86 18.99
C PHE A 172 -22.28 -7.65 18.50
N LEU A 173 -21.98 -8.78 19.13
CA LEU A 173 -20.79 -9.57 18.77
C LEU A 173 -20.88 -10.21 17.38
N PRO A 174 -21.97 -10.88 16.98
CA PRO A 174 -22.13 -11.36 15.61
C PRO A 174 -22.04 -10.28 14.54
N VAL A 175 -22.70 -9.14 14.74
CA VAL A 175 -22.66 -8.02 13.78
C VAL A 175 -21.26 -7.43 13.69
N LEU A 176 -20.55 -7.26 14.81
CA LEU A 176 -19.19 -6.78 14.83
C LEU A 176 -18.28 -7.71 14.02
N ILE A 177 -18.40 -9.02 14.22
CA ILE A 177 -17.61 -10.01 13.47
C ILE A 177 -17.90 -9.91 11.97
N LEU A 178 -19.17 -9.83 11.57
CA LEU A 178 -19.55 -9.69 10.16
C LEU A 178 -18.99 -8.41 9.52
N VAL A 179 -19.09 -7.28 10.21
CA VAL A 179 -18.55 -6.00 9.73
C VAL A 179 -17.02 -6.07 9.59
N VAL A 180 -16.33 -6.66 10.57
CA VAL A 180 -14.87 -6.84 10.51
C VAL A 180 -14.48 -7.72 9.34
N LEU A 181 -15.13 -8.87 9.15
CA LEU A 181 -14.85 -9.77 8.02
C LEU A 181 -15.14 -9.10 6.68
N TYR A 182 -16.22 -8.33 6.57
CA TYR A 182 -16.53 -7.54 5.38
C TYR A 182 -15.46 -6.50 5.07
N LEU A 183 -15.02 -5.72 6.08
CA LEU A 183 -13.96 -4.72 5.91
C LEU A 183 -12.61 -5.36 5.54
N LEU A 184 -12.29 -6.53 6.11
CA LEU A 184 -11.10 -7.29 5.74
C LEU A 184 -11.18 -7.75 4.27
N ALA A 185 -12.33 -8.25 3.81
CA ALA A 185 -12.51 -8.65 2.42
C ALA A 185 -12.33 -7.45 1.47
N ILE A 186 -12.92 -6.29 1.78
CA ILE A 186 -12.72 -5.06 1.01
C ILE A 186 -11.25 -4.64 0.99
N ALA A 187 -10.56 -4.69 2.14
CA ALA A 187 -9.16 -4.32 2.24
C ALA A 187 -8.27 -5.20 1.35
N ILE A 188 -8.51 -6.52 1.33
CA ILE A 188 -7.78 -7.47 0.48
C ILE A 188 -8.02 -7.17 -1.00
N VAL A 189 -9.27 -6.96 -1.41
CA VAL A 189 -9.62 -6.64 -2.81
C VAL A 189 -9.01 -5.30 -3.22
N SER A 190 -9.12 -4.28 -2.36
CA SER A 190 -8.53 -2.96 -2.59
C SER A 190 -7.01 -3.03 -2.76
N ALA A 191 -6.31 -3.75 -1.89
CA ALA A 191 -4.86 -3.94 -1.98
C ALA A 191 -4.46 -4.68 -3.27
N SER A 192 -5.25 -5.67 -3.69
CA SER A 192 -5.00 -6.42 -4.92
C SER A 192 -5.15 -5.53 -6.16
N ILE A 193 -6.21 -4.73 -6.22
CA ILE A 193 -6.45 -3.78 -7.32
C ILE A 193 -5.37 -2.71 -7.36
N ASP A 194 -4.95 -2.17 -6.21
CA ASP A 194 -3.85 -1.19 -6.12
C ASP A 194 -2.53 -1.78 -6.66
N GLY A 195 -2.20 -3.04 -6.32
CA GLY A 195 -1.02 -3.72 -6.84
C GLY A 195 -1.05 -3.93 -8.36
N ILE A 196 -2.20 -4.33 -8.91
CA ILE A 196 -2.42 -4.48 -10.36
C ILE A 196 -2.28 -3.11 -11.04
N PHE A 197 -2.91 -2.08 -10.50
CA PHE A 197 -2.85 -0.73 -11.03
C PHE A 197 -1.42 -0.16 -11.04
N LYS A 198 -0.68 -0.30 -9.95
CA LYS A 198 0.74 0.07 -9.87
C LYS A 198 1.59 -0.62 -10.94
N THR A 199 1.32 -1.92 -11.15
CA THR A 199 2.04 -2.71 -12.15
C THR A 199 1.71 -2.24 -13.56
N ALA A 200 0.44 -1.99 -13.86
CA ALA A 200 0.00 -1.50 -15.16
C ALA A 200 0.60 -0.12 -15.48
N LEU A 201 0.60 0.79 -14.51
CA LEU A 201 1.22 2.12 -14.65
C LEU A 201 2.75 2.05 -14.79
N TYR A 202 3.40 1.12 -14.09
CA TYR A 202 4.83 0.88 -14.26
C TYR A 202 5.17 0.45 -15.68
N ILE A 203 4.41 -0.51 -16.24
CA ILE A 203 4.58 -0.96 -17.63
C ILE A 203 4.38 0.21 -18.58
N TYR A 204 3.32 0.98 -18.40
CA TYR A 204 3.03 2.17 -19.22
C TYR A 204 4.13 3.23 -19.13
N ALA A 205 4.60 3.55 -17.91
CA ALA A 205 5.67 4.53 -17.70
C ALA A 205 7.01 4.10 -18.35
N LYS A 206 7.26 2.79 -18.44
CA LYS A 206 8.49 2.22 -18.98
C LYS A 206 8.43 2.01 -20.49
N GLU A 207 7.35 1.43 -20.99
CA GLU A 207 7.22 0.98 -22.38
C GLU A 207 6.53 2.04 -23.26
N GLY A 208 5.90 3.05 -22.67
CA GLY A 208 5.13 4.09 -23.39
C GLY A 208 3.86 3.55 -24.05
N LYS A 209 3.53 2.28 -23.79
CA LYS A 209 2.35 1.58 -24.31
C LYS A 209 1.60 0.90 -23.18
N PRO A 210 0.27 0.80 -23.28
CA PRO A 210 -0.53 0.07 -22.32
C PRO A 210 -0.21 -1.43 -22.34
N PRO A 211 -0.43 -2.14 -21.23
CA PRO A 211 -0.32 -3.60 -21.20
C PRO A 211 -1.20 -4.26 -22.26
N SER A 212 -0.69 -5.35 -22.88
CA SER A 212 -1.32 -6.06 -24.01
C SER A 212 -2.74 -6.60 -23.75
N VAL A 213 -3.13 -6.72 -22.48
CA VAL A 213 -4.48 -7.18 -22.08
C VAL A 213 -5.53 -6.09 -22.24
N TYR A 214 -5.14 -4.83 -22.36
CA TYR A 214 -6.08 -3.74 -22.59
C TYR A 214 -6.10 -3.38 -24.08
N SER A 215 -7.30 -3.34 -24.69
CA SER A 215 -7.43 -2.84 -26.06
C SER A 215 -7.02 -1.36 -26.11
N GLU A 216 -6.35 -0.96 -27.21
CA GLU A 216 -5.94 0.44 -27.41
C GLU A 216 -7.11 1.43 -27.27
N ASP A 217 -8.31 1.01 -27.68
CA ASP A 217 -9.51 1.84 -27.60
C ASP A 217 -10.01 2.06 -26.18
N THR A 218 -9.88 1.05 -25.30
CA THR A 218 -10.27 1.18 -23.90
C THR A 218 -9.40 2.21 -23.19
N ILE A 219 -8.12 2.27 -23.52
CA ILE A 219 -7.15 3.18 -22.90
C ILE A 219 -7.21 4.56 -23.53
N LYS A 220 -7.32 4.69 -24.85
CA LYS A 220 -7.51 6.00 -25.50
C LYS A 220 -8.73 6.73 -24.94
N ASN A 221 -9.81 6.01 -24.63
CA ASN A 221 -11.03 6.59 -24.06
C ASN A 221 -10.91 6.89 -22.56
N ALA A 222 -10.15 6.09 -21.79
CA ALA A 222 -9.91 6.33 -20.37
C ALA A 222 -8.99 7.55 -20.11
N PHE A 223 -8.05 7.83 -21.03
CA PHE A 223 -7.08 8.91 -20.91
C PHE A 223 -7.32 10.08 -21.87
N ARG A 224 -8.43 10.08 -22.61
CA ARG A 224 -8.79 11.20 -23.49
C ARG A 224 -9.13 12.41 -22.63
N ARG A 225 -8.25 13.42 -22.63
CA ARG A 225 -8.60 14.75 -22.13
C ARG A 225 -9.88 15.18 -22.83
N LYS A 226 -10.96 15.37 -22.06
CA LYS A 226 -12.10 16.14 -22.54
C LYS A 226 -11.59 17.57 -22.76
N THR A 227 -11.35 17.94 -24.00
CA THR A 227 -11.22 19.35 -24.44
C THR A 227 -12.51 20.06 -24.16
#